data_530ffc3139e541e2eadeee28e8ef57f4
#
_entry.id   530ffc3139e541e2eadeee28e8ef57f4
#
_cell.length_a   1.000
_cell.length_b   1.000
_cell.length_c   1.000
_cell.angle_alpha   90.00
_cell.angle_beta   90.00
_cell.angle_gamma   90.00
#
_symmetry.space_group_name_H-M   'P 1'
#
loop_
_entity.id
_entity.type
_entity.pdbx_description
1 polymer ?
#
loop_
_entity_poly.entity_id
_entity_poly.type
_entity_poly.pdbx_seq_one_letter_code
_entity_poly.pdbx_strand_id
1 'polypeptide(L)'
;AGGLLAKAFLAEDAVIADEDEFFGTSRLSVRIRYHSHPVPCRAERLPDGRLLVRTESEVSAVTPGQSAVFYVDRRLVGGAVISSQKGIGAYL
;
A
#
# COMPACT_ATOMS: atom_id res chain seq x y z
N ALA A 1 -3.28 11.68 -19.24
CA ALA A 1 -2.86 10.62 -18.54
C ALA A 1 -3.79 10.24 -17.42
N GLY A 2 -4.97 10.01 -17.80
CA GLY A 2 -5.91 9.46 -16.89
C GLY A 2 -5.29 8.27 -16.21
N GLY A 3 -5.24 7.39 -16.00
CA GLY A 3 -4.64 6.21 -15.46
C GLY A 3 -3.80 6.38 -14.21
N LEU A 4 -3.65 7.59 -13.75
CA LEU A 4 -2.81 7.83 -12.58
C LEU A 4 -3.53 7.67 -11.25
N LEU A 5 -4.87 7.56 -11.28
CA LEU A 5 -5.64 7.33 -10.07
C LEU A 5 -5.93 5.84 -9.94
N ALA A 6 -5.71 5.31 -8.77
CA ALA A 6 -5.91 3.90 -8.53
C ALA A 6 -6.42 3.67 -7.10
N LYS A 7 -7.16 2.57 -6.92
CA LYS A 7 -7.59 2.11 -5.60
C LYS A 7 -6.85 0.88 -5.14
N ALA A 8 -5.81 0.50 -5.86
CA ALA A 8 -4.95 -0.61 -5.46
C ALA A 8 -3.58 -0.45 -6.07
N PHE A 9 -2.57 -0.97 -5.42
CA PHE A 9 -1.23 -1.00 -5.98
C PHE A 9 -0.44 -2.16 -5.39
N LEU A 10 0.63 -2.54 -6.11
CA LEU A 10 1.57 -3.57 -5.67
C LEU A 10 2.79 -2.92 -5.01
N ALA A 11 3.28 -3.53 -3.96
CA ALA A 11 4.47 -3.07 -3.26
C ALA A 11 5.37 -4.25 -2.91
N GLU A 12 6.64 -3.97 -2.70
CA GLU A 12 7.65 -4.98 -2.41
C GLU A 12 8.56 -4.52 -1.26
N ASP A 13 9.45 -5.40 -0.83
CA ASP A 13 10.43 -5.10 0.21
C ASP A 13 9.78 -4.57 1.48
N ALA A 14 8.69 -5.21 1.88
CA ALA A 14 7.93 -4.75 3.04
C ALA A 14 8.68 -5.05 4.34
N VAL A 15 8.74 -4.06 5.22
CA VAL A 15 9.22 -4.20 6.59
C VAL A 15 8.04 -3.89 7.49
N ILE A 16 7.59 -4.87 8.26
CA ILE A 16 6.37 -4.78 9.05
C ILE A 16 6.71 -5.13 10.49
N ALA A 17 6.32 -4.25 11.43
CA ALA A 17 6.67 -4.42 12.84
C ALA A 17 5.93 -5.60 13.47
N ASP A 18 4.64 -5.75 13.14
CA ASP A 18 3.79 -6.83 13.67
C ASP A 18 2.84 -7.25 12.57
N GLU A 19 3.10 -8.42 11.98
CA GLU A 19 2.30 -8.86 10.83
C GLU A 19 0.86 -9.18 11.20
N ASP A 20 0.62 -9.72 12.39
CA ASP A 20 -0.74 -10.03 12.80
C ASP A 20 -1.58 -8.77 12.89
N GLU A 21 -1.02 -7.71 13.47
CA GLU A 21 -1.71 -6.43 13.53
C GLU A 21 -1.88 -5.83 12.14
N PHE A 22 -0.83 -5.84 11.36
CA PHE A 22 -0.82 -5.21 10.03
C PHE A 22 -1.92 -5.78 9.14
N PHE A 23 -2.02 -7.11 9.08
CA PHE A 23 -2.98 -7.77 8.20
C PHE A 23 -4.36 -7.92 8.84
N GLY A 24 -4.45 -7.82 10.15
CA GLY A 24 -5.70 -8.07 10.86
C GLY A 24 -6.50 -6.82 11.25
N THR A 25 -5.86 -5.65 11.28
CA THR A 25 -6.54 -4.44 11.72
C THR A 25 -7.47 -3.89 10.65
N SER A 26 -8.57 -3.27 11.08
CA SER A 26 -9.45 -2.52 10.18
C SER A 26 -9.08 -1.04 10.11
N ARG A 27 -8.00 -0.63 10.78
CA ARG A 27 -7.61 0.78 10.89
C ARG A 27 -6.26 1.07 10.23
N LEU A 28 -5.85 0.22 9.29
CA LEU A 28 -4.63 0.45 8.54
C LEU A 28 -4.80 1.60 7.57
N SER A 29 -3.80 2.45 7.47
CA SER A 29 -3.76 3.49 6.45
C SER A 29 -2.38 3.54 5.82
N VAL A 30 -2.30 4.13 4.63
CA VAL A 30 -1.05 4.21 3.89
C VAL A 30 -0.85 5.62 3.35
N ARG A 31 0.39 6.10 3.43
CA ARG A 31 0.80 7.37 2.82
C ARG A 31 1.84 7.05 1.77
N ILE A 32 1.62 7.50 0.54
CA ILE A 32 2.53 7.28 -0.57
C ILE A 32 3.40 8.49 -0.83
N ARG A 33 2.82 9.68 -0.75
CA ARG A 33 3.54 10.91 -1.03
C ARG A 33 3.84 11.64 0.26
N TYR A 34 5.01 12.28 0.31
CA TYR A 34 5.48 12.99 1.48
C TYR A 34 4.45 13.99 2.03
N HIS A 35 3.78 14.71 1.13
CA HIS A 35 2.80 15.72 1.55
C HIS A 35 1.36 15.23 1.54
N SER A 36 1.11 13.99 1.21
CA SER A 36 -0.24 13.49 1.18
C SER A 36 -0.68 13.01 2.56
N HIS A 37 -1.98 12.98 2.76
CA HIS A 37 -2.55 12.39 3.96
C HIS A 37 -2.60 10.88 3.84
N PRO A 38 -2.45 10.14 4.94
CA PRO A 38 -2.70 8.71 4.90
C PRO A 38 -4.14 8.44 4.50
N VAL A 39 -4.34 7.40 3.71
CA VAL A 39 -5.67 6.95 3.32
C VAL A 39 -5.93 5.57 3.87
N PRO A 40 -7.16 5.29 4.33
CA PRO A 40 -7.49 3.95 4.82
C PRO A 40 -7.25 2.89 3.76
N CYS A 41 -6.71 1.78 4.16
CA CYS A 41 -6.38 0.71 3.23
C CYS A 41 -6.44 -0.66 3.88
N ARG A 42 -6.33 -1.67 3.06
CA ARG A 42 -6.11 -3.05 3.45
C ARG A 42 -4.96 -3.60 2.63
N ALA A 43 -4.18 -4.49 3.23
CA ALA A 43 -3.06 -5.11 2.53
C ALA A 43 -3.16 -6.61 2.65
N GLU A 44 -2.71 -7.31 1.63
CA GLU A 44 -2.58 -8.75 1.69
C GLU A 44 -1.25 -9.17 1.07
N ARG A 45 -0.67 -10.24 1.60
CA ARG A 45 0.59 -10.76 1.06
C ARG A 45 0.27 -11.73 -0.07
N LEU A 46 0.92 -11.50 -1.20
CA LEU A 46 0.78 -12.35 -2.37
C LEU A 46 1.73 -13.54 -2.28
N PRO A 47 1.47 -14.61 -3.05
CA PRO A 47 2.33 -15.79 -3.05
C PRO A 47 3.79 -15.51 -3.35
N ASP A 48 4.08 -14.46 -4.13
CA ASP A 48 5.45 -14.09 -4.48
C ASP A 48 6.12 -13.18 -3.45
N GLY A 49 5.44 -12.89 -2.34
CA GLY A 49 5.98 -12.06 -1.28
C GLY A 49 5.67 -10.57 -1.38
N ARG A 50 5.13 -10.12 -2.49
CA ARG A 50 4.71 -8.73 -2.64
C ARG A 50 3.46 -8.48 -1.82
N LEU A 51 3.15 -7.20 -1.64
CA LEU A 51 1.89 -6.78 -1.02
C LEU A 51 0.95 -6.26 -2.09
N LEU A 52 -0.31 -6.63 -1.97
CA LEU A 52 -1.39 -5.96 -2.69
C LEU A 52 -2.08 -5.04 -1.70
N VAL A 53 -2.04 -3.73 -1.97
CA VAL A 53 -2.64 -2.73 -1.09
C VAL A 53 -3.88 -2.18 -1.77
N ARG A 54 -5.02 -2.28 -1.09
CA ARG A 54 -6.29 -1.74 -1.58
C ARG A 54 -6.66 -0.56 -0.72
N THR A 55 -6.96 0.58 -1.35
CA THR A 55 -7.29 1.81 -0.65
C THR A 55 -8.76 2.13 -0.77
N GLU A 56 -9.33 2.79 0.24
CA GLU A 56 -10.72 3.23 0.17
C GLU A 56 -10.90 4.35 -0.82
N SER A 57 -9.92 5.27 -0.87
CA SER A 57 -9.94 6.40 -1.79
C SER A 57 -8.92 6.18 -2.88
N GLU A 58 -9.14 6.78 -4.03
CA GLU A 58 -8.15 6.74 -5.09
C GLU A 58 -6.86 7.43 -4.65
N VAL A 59 -5.74 6.84 -5.02
CA VAL A 59 -4.41 7.43 -4.80
C VAL A 59 -3.82 7.76 -6.16
N SER A 60 -3.16 8.91 -6.24
CA SER A 60 -2.61 9.38 -7.50
C SER A 60 -1.11 9.15 -7.59
N ALA A 61 -0.62 9.09 -8.81
CA ALA A 61 0.80 9.05 -9.13
C ALA A 61 1.54 7.91 -8.41
N VAL A 62 0.95 6.72 -8.44
CA VAL A 62 1.61 5.52 -7.93
C VAL A 62 2.74 5.18 -8.89
N THR A 63 3.97 5.39 -8.46
CA THR A 63 5.16 5.24 -9.29
C THR A 63 6.11 4.23 -8.66
N PRO A 64 6.62 3.27 -9.42
CA PRO A 64 7.61 2.33 -8.89
C PRO A 64 8.80 3.07 -8.29
N GLY A 65 9.28 2.57 -7.17
CA GLY A 65 10.39 3.16 -6.45
C GLY A 65 9.99 4.12 -5.34
N GLN A 66 8.75 4.59 -5.32
CA GLN A 66 8.27 5.42 -4.22
C GLN A 66 8.04 4.56 -2.97
N SER A 67 8.22 5.16 -1.81
CA SER A 67 7.95 4.48 -0.55
C SER A 67 6.48 4.58 -0.17
N ALA A 68 5.94 3.50 0.35
CA ALA A 68 4.62 3.48 0.96
C ALA A 68 4.82 3.28 2.46
N VAL A 69 4.24 4.13 3.27
CA VAL A 69 4.39 4.09 4.73
C VAL A 69 3.05 3.80 5.37
N PHE A 70 3.02 2.82 6.25
CA PHE A 70 1.78 2.31 6.82
C PHE A 70 1.64 2.70 8.28
N TYR A 71 0.41 3.04 8.66
CA TYR A 71 0.07 3.45 10.01
C TYR A 71 -1.16 2.68 10.51
N VAL A 72 -1.20 2.44 11.82
CA VAL A 72 -2.44 2.07 12.50
C VAL A 72 -2.74 3.25 13.41
N ASP A 73 -3.85 3.93 13.14
CA ASP A 73 -4.15 5.22 13.74
C ASP A 73 -3.00 6.18 13.40
N ARG A 74 -2.21 6.62 14.37
CA ARG A 74 -1.07 7.51 14.12
C ARG A 74 0.27 6.83 14.33
N ARG A 75 0.26 5.53 14.57
CA ARG A 75 1.48 4.79 14.88
C ARG A 75 2.03 4.16 13.61
N LEU A 76 3.30 4.39 13.34
CA LEU A 76 4.01 3.79 12.22
C LEU A 76 4.12 2.29 12.45
N VAL A 77 3.63 1.48 11.52
CA VAL A 77 3.63 0.03 11.64
C VAL A 77 4.36 -0.68 10.51
N GLY A 78 4.74 0.01 9.46
CA GLY A 78 5.49 -0.63 8.41
C GLY A 78 5.77 0.27 7.24
N GLY A 79 6.53 -0.24 6.29
CA GLY A 79 6.86 0.44 5.05
C GLY A 79 7.16 -0.55 3.95
N ALA A 80 7.03 -0.09 2.72
CA ALA A 80 7.33 -0.90 1.55
C ALA A 80 7.71 0.02 0.40
N VAL A 81 8.18 -0.57 -0.69
CA VAL A 81 8.52 0.17 -1.90
C VAL A 81 7.51 -0.18 -2.96
N ILE A 82 6.93 0.82 -3.60
CA ILE A 82 5.97 0.57 -4.69
C ILE A 82 6.72 -0.13 -5.82
N SER A 83 6.19 -1.27 -6.23
CA SER A 83 6.80 -2.07 -7.28
C SER A 83 6.17 -1.74 -8.63
N SER A 84 6.64 -2.40 -9.67
CA SER A 84 5.96 -2.36 -10.95
C SER A 84 4.51 -2.80 -10.78
N GLN A 85 3.59 -2.09 -11.42
CA GLN A 85 2.17 -2.43 -11.37
C GLN A 85 1.77 -3.43 -12.45
N LYS A 86 2.74 -3.96 -13.16
CA LYS A 86 2.50 -4.95 -14.19
C LYS A 86 1.88 -6.19 -13.57
N GLY A 87 0.77 -6.65 -14.14
CA GLY A 87 0.09 -7.83 -13.64
C GLY A 87 -0.91 -7.57 -12.52
N ILE A 88 -1.06 -6.33 -12.08
CA ILE A 88 -2.00 -6.01 -10.99
C ILE A 88 -3.43 -6.41 -11.35
N GLY A 89 -3.78 -6.37 -12.62
CA GLY A 89 -5.14 -6.73 -13.06
C GLY A 89 -5.56 -8.14 -12.66
N ALA A 90 -4.60 -9.04 -12.43
CA ALA A 90 -4.91 -10.40 -12.01
C ALA A 90 -5.48 -10.46 -10.58
N TYR A 91 -5.33 -9.40 -9.81
CA TYR A 91 -5.76 -9.33 -8.42
C TYR A 91 -6.94 -8.40 -8.19
N LEU A 92 -7.43 -7.75 -9.23
CA LEU A 92 -8.52 -6.77 -9.09
C LEU A 92 -9.89 -7.31 -9.45
#